data_8fc716659655603575544633de8d3473
#
_entry.id   8fc716659655603575544633de8d3473
#
_cell.length_a   1.000
_cell.length_b   1.000
_cell.length_c   1.000
_cell.angle_alpha   90.00
_cell.angle_beta   90.00
_cell.angle_gamma   90.00
#
_symmetry.space_group_name_H-M   'P 1'
#
loop_
_entity.id
_entity.type
_entity.pdbx_description
1 polymer ?
#
loop_
_entity_poly.entity_id
_entity_poly.type
_entity_poly.pdbx_seq_one_letter_code
_entity_poly.pdbx_strand_id
1 'polypeptide(L)'
;MTRRYSIGAFFALAAAMLAVIGLSACLLNVRGGYLSLTSAHPAVVRCLSAAAVLEMLALLIGIRATPAFADFLPAAASALLTFGAAVLLIARMDILLPFFSAFNGGAWDDAARETAVRCLVETGCPLAAVVNSILGAFFDITVETEDSVTENR
;
A
#
# COMPACT_ATOMS: atom_id res chain seq x y z
N MET A 1 18.56 -15.94 21.41
CA MET A 1 17.28 -15.96 20.68
C MET A 1 17.44 -15.22 19.36
N THR A 2 17.44 -15.91 18.26
CA THR A 2 17.48 -15.32 16.91
C THR A 2 16.05 -15.14 16.42
N ARG A 3 15.61 -13.89 16.25
CA ARG A 3 14.33 -13.58 15.62
C ARG A 3 14.48 -13.70 14.10
N ARG A 4 13.57 -14.41 13.46
CA ARG A 4 13.50 -14.51 12.00
C ARG A 4 12.27 -13.79 11.47
N TYR A 5 12.37 -13.26 10.26
CA TYR A 5 11.22 -12.69 9.56
C TYR A 5 10.15 -13.77 9.34
N SER A 6 8.92 -13.39 9.60
CA SER A 6 7.73 -14.23 9.40
C SER A 6 7.02 -13.89 8.09
N ILE A 7 5.92 -14.58 7.84
CA ILE A 7 5.00 -14.29 6.73
C ILE A 7 4.48 -12.84 6.81
N GLY A 8 4.26 -12.30 8.02
CA GLY A 8 3.83 -10.92 8.22
C GLY A 8 4.82 -9.89 7.66
N ALA A 9 6.13 -10.15 7.78
CA ALA A 9 7.16 -9.28 7.19
C ALA A 9 7.08 -9.24 5.66
N PHE A 10 6.73 -10.36 5.02
CA PHE A 10 6.54 -10.38 3.57
C PHE A 10 5.35 -9.53 3.12
N PHE A 11 4.22 -9.60 3.84
CA PHE A 11 3.05 -8.77 3.55
C PHE A 11 3.33 -7.28 3.80
N ALA A 12 4.04 -6.92 4.88
CA ALA A 12 4.44 -5.54 5.15
C ALA A 12 5.36 -4.98 4.05
N LEU A 13 6.32 -5.78 3.57
CA LEU A 13 7.18 -5.40 2.45
C LEU A 13 6.38 -5.20 1.16
N ALA A 14 5.46 -6.12 0.86
CA ALA A 14 4.58 -6.02 -0.30
C ALA A 14 3.69 -4.76 -0.23
N ALA A 15 3.13 -4.45 0.95
CA ALA A 15 2.36 -3.24 1.18
C ALA A 15 3.18 -1.97 0.95
N ALA A 16 4.40 -1.91 1.49
CA ALA A 16 5.30 -0.77 1.27
C ALA A 16 5.63 -0.57 -0.21
N MET A 17 5.97 -1.64 -0.93
CA MET A 17 6.26 -1.56 -2.36
C MET A 17 5.06 -1.10 -3.18
N LEU A 18 3.87 -1.64 -2.92
CA LEU A 18 2.64 -1.25 -3.60
C LEU A 18 2.25 0.20 -3.31
N ALA A 19 2.46 0.68 -2.08
CA ALA A 19 2.24 2.08 -1.72
C ALA A 19 3.18 3.02 -2.49
N VAL A 20 4.46 2.65 -2.64
CA VAL A 20 5.44 3.42 -3.43
C VAL A 20 5.10 3.41 -4.91
N ILE A 21 4.69 2.26 -5.47
CA ILE A 21 4.27 2.16 -6.88
C ILE A 21 3.04 3.04 -7.12
N GLY A 22 2.02 2.96 -6.28
CA GLY A 22 0.81 3.78 -6.38
C GLY A 22 1.11 5.28 -6.26
N LEU A 23 1.97 5.67 -5.31
CA LEU A 23 2.43 7.05 -5.15
C LEU A 23 3.19 7.53 -6.39
N SER A 24 4.09 6.70 -6.93
CA SER A 24 4.85 7.03 -8.15
C SER A 24 3.93 7.20 -9.36
N ALA A 25 2.95 6.31 -9.53
CA ALA A 25 1.94 6.41 -10.58
C ALA A 25 1.12 7.69 -10.44
N CYS A 26 0.69 8.04 -9.22
CA CYS A 26 -0.02 9.28 -8.92
C CYS A 26 0.79 10.51 -9.34
N LEU A 27 2.06 10.58 -8.95
CA LEU A 27 2.93 11.72 -9.28
C LEU A 27 3.23 11.82 -10.78
N LEU A 28 3.42 10.68 -11.46
CA LEU A 28 3.64 10.64 -12.91
C LEU A 28 2.40 11.06 -13.69
N ASN A 29 1.22 10.62 -13.29
CA ASN A 29 -0.04 10.98 -13.94
C ASN A 29 -0.32 12.48 -13.85
N VAL A 30 -0.02 13.10 -12.72
CA VAL A 30 -0.14 14.56 -12.54
C VAL A 30 0.86 15.32 -13.42
N ARG A 31 2.12 14.87 -13.47
CA ARG A 31 3.18 15.52 -14.27
C ARG A 31 2.99 15.34 -15.78
N GLY A 32 2.46 14.19 -16.18
CA GLY A 32 2.24 13.86 -17.60
C GLY A 32 1.05 14.60 -18.25
N GLY A 33 0.31 15.42 -17.51
CA GLY A 33 -0.83 16.18 -18.03
C GLY A 33 -2.07 15.35 -18.35
N TYR A 34 -2.03 14.03 -18.15
CA TYR A 34 -3.16 13.13 -18.41
C TYR A 34 -4.34 13.37 -17.47
N LEU A 35 -4.05 13.85 -16.26
CA LEU A 35 -5.01 14.16 -15.21
C LEU A 35 -4.80 15.57 -14.69
N SER A 36 -4.50 16.50 -15.59
CA SER A 36 -4.09 17.88 -15.30
C SER A 36 -5.10 18.72 -14.51
N LEU A 37 -6.33 18.26 -14.40
CA LEU A 37 -7.40 18.98 -13.67
C LEU A 37 -7.46 18.66 -12.17
N THR A 38 -6.75 17.65 -11.72
CA THR A 38 -6.68 17.31 -10.30
C THR A 38 -5.23 17.19 -9.89
N SER A 39 -4.68 18.26 -9.31
CA SER A 39 -3.42 18.18 -8.58
C SER A 39 -3.46 16.97 -7.64
N ALA A 40 -2.35 16.23 -7.54
CA ALA A 40 -2.24 15.16 -6.55
C ALA A 40 -2.67 15.73 -5.21
N HIS A 41 -3.77 15.25 -4.65
CA HIS A 41 -4.28 15.78 -3.41
C HIS A 41 -3.17 15.64 -2.37
N PRO A 42 -2.68 16.74 -1.75
CA PRO A 42 -1.50 16.69 -0.89
C PRO A 42 -1.67 15.70 0.28
N ALA A 43 -2.91 15.46 0.69
CA ALA A 43 -3.21 14.44 1.69
C ALA A 43 -2.87 13.02 1.19
N VAL A 44 -3.18 12.68 -0.07
CA VAL A 44 -2.86 11.37 -0.66
C VAL A 44 -1.35 11.13 -0.64
N VAL A 45 -0.58 12.11 -1.13
CA VAL A 45 0.89 12.02 -1.16
C VAL A 45 1.45 11.82 0.24
N ARG A 46 0.98 12.61 1.22
CA ARG A 46 1.43 12.50 2.62
C ARG A 46 1.06 11.16 3.24
N CYS A 47 -0.17 10.70 3.05
CA CYS A 47 -0.64 9.44 3.64
C CYS A 47 0.08 8.24 3.05
N LEU A 48 0.22 8.15 1.72
CA LEU A 48 0.91 7.02 1.08
C LEU A 48 2.40 7.00 1.40
N SER A 49 3.06 8.16 1.41
CA SER A 49 4.48 8.24 1.78
C SER A 49 4.72 7.91 3.25
N ALA A 50 3.89 8.46 4.16
CA ALA A 50 4.00 8.16 5.58
C ALA A 50 3.74 6.68 5.87
N ALA A 51 2.72 6.09 5.22
CA ALA A 51 2.41 4.68 5.37
C ALA A 51 3.57 3.78 4.89
N ALA A 52 4.14 4.06 3.71
CA ALA A 52 5.30 3.31 3.21
C ALA A 52 6.50 3.39 4.17
N VAL A 53 6.74 4.56 4.75
CA VAL A 53 7.81 4.75 5.77
C VAL A 53 7.49 3.94 7.03
N LEU A 54 6.25 3.94 7.51
CA LEU A 54 5.86 3.18 8.70
C LEU A 54 5.99 1.67 8.49
N GLU A 55 5.59 1.14 7.32
CA GLU A 55 5.80 -0.27 6.97
C GLU A 55 7.28 -0.65 6.94
N MET A 56 8.12 0.20 6.35
CA MET A 56 9.56 -0.02 6.34
C MET A 56 10.18 0.07 7.74
N LEU A 57 9.71 0.99 8.58
CA LEU A 57 10.14 1.09 9.98
C LEU A 57 9.69 -0.13 10.78
N ALA A 58 8.48 -0.63 10.57
CA ALA A 58 8.00 -1.86 11.21
C ALA A 58 8.92 -3.05 10.90
N LEU A 59 9.38 -3.18 9.64
CA LEU A 59 10.33 -4.22 9.24
C LEU A 59 11.71 -4.04 9.89
N LEU A 60 12.22 -2.81 9.92
CA LEU A 60 13.58 -2.53 10.45
C LEU A 60 13.64 -2.61 11.97
N ILE A 61 12.62 -2.11 12.63
CA ILE A 61 12.57 -2.00 14.11
C ILE A 61 11.93 -3.24 14.72
N GLY A 62 11.04 -3.94 14.00
CA GLY A 62 10.30 -5.10 14.49
C GLY A 62 11.17 -6.20 15.12
N ILE A 63 12.43 -6.34 14.65
CA ILE A 63 13.41 -7.27 15.21
C ILE A 63 13.92 -6.81 16.59
N ARG A 64 13.86 -5.52 16.89
CA ARG A 64 14.49 -4.89 18.08
C ARG A 64 13.49 -4.25 19.04
N ALA A 65 12.25 -4.02 18.61
CA ALA A 65 11.25 -3.29 19.38
C ALA A 65 10.55 -4.17 20.42
N THR A 66 9.96 -3.50 21.40
CA THR A 66 8.99 -4.14 22.32
C THR A 66 7.75 -4.56 21.56
N PRO A 67 7.06 -5.66 21.94
CA PRO A 67 5.89 -6.17 21.24
C PRO A 67 4.83 -5.11 20.93
N ALA A 68 4.51 -4.27 21.93
CA ALA A 68 3.48 -3.23 21.77
C ALA A 68 3.81 -2.18 20.68
N PHE A 69 5.08 -1.89 20.47
CA PHE A 69 5.51 -0.92 19.46
C PHE A 69 5.54 -1.55 18.06
N ALA A 70 5.85 -2.85 18.00
CA ALA A 70 5.83 -3.61 16.75
C ALA A 70 4.42 -3.74 16.17
N ASP A 71 3.39 -3.85 17.02
CA ASP A 71 1.99 -3.96 16.60
C ASP A 71 1.37 -2.62 16.21
N PHE A 72 1.81 -1.51 16.83
CA PHE A 72 1.26 -0.19 16.56
C PHE A 72 1.63 0.33 15.16
N LEU A 73 2.85 0.09 14.68
CA LEU A 73 3.34 0.60 13.40
C LEU A 73 2.53 0.07 12.21
N PRO A 74 2.27 -1.25 12.06
CA PRO A 74 1.43 -1.77 10.97
C PRO A 74 -0.01 -1.26 11.04
N ALA A 75 -0.58 -1.13 12.25
CA ALA A 75 -1.93 -0.61 12.43
C ALA A 75 -2.04 0.86 11.97
N ALA A 76 -1.07 1.70 12.35
CA ALA A 76 -1.00 3.09 11.90
C ALA A 76 -0.79 3.19 10.38
N ALA A 77 0.07 2.34 9.80
CA ALA A 77 0.29 2.28 8.37
C ALA A 77 -0.98 1.89 7.62
N SER A 78 -1.69 0.84 8.08
CA SER A 78 -2.97 0.39 7.50
C SER A 78 -4.02 1.49 7.51
N ALA A 79 -4.13 2.26 8.60
CA ALA A 79 -5.07 3.38 8.70
C ALA A 79 -4.74 4.49 7.70
N LEU A 80 -3.46 4.87 7.57
CA LEU A 80 -3.02 5.88 6.61
C LEU A 80 -3.20 5.42 5.16
N LEU A 81 -2.89 4.16 4.85
CA LEU A 81 -3.13 3.56 3.53
C LEU A 81 -4.62 3.60 3.17
N THR A 82 -5.48 3.17 4.10
CA THR A 82 -6.93 3.16 3.89
C THR A 82 -7.46 4.56 3.62
N PHE A 83 -7.06 5.54 4.43
CA PHE A 83 -7.47 6.92 4.22
C PHE A 83 -6.95 7.48 2.88
N GLY A 84 -5.67 7.28 2.58
CA GLY A 84 -5.06 7.74 1.33
C GLY A 84 -5.70 7.10 0.09
N ALA A 85 -5.94 5.78 0.13
CA ALA A 85 -6.60 5.04 -0.95
C ALA A 85 -8.06 5.49 -1.14
N ALA A 86 -8.81 5.71 -0.07
CA ALA A 86 -10.19 6.19 -0.13
C ALA A 86 -10.27 7.59 -0.76
N VAL A 87 -9.44 8.53 -0.33
CA VAL A 87 -9.38 9.88 -0.92
C VAL A 87 -9.01 9.82 -2.39
N LEU A 88 -8.03 8.98 -2.75
CA LEU A 88 -7.61 8.82 -4.14
C LEU A 88 -8.71 8.20 -5.00
N LEU A 89 -9.39 7.17 -4.50
CA LEU A 89 -10.50 6.53 -5.20
C LEU A 89 -11.63 7.53 -5.47
N ILE A 90 -12.04 8.31 -4.46
CA ILE A 90 -13.06 9.35 -4.62
C ILE A 90 -12.63 10.37 -5.67
N ALA A 91 -11.38 10.82 -5.63
CA ALA A 91 -10.85 11.80 -6.58
C ALA A 91 -10.78 11.29 -8.04
N ARG A 92 -10.84 9.98 -8.25
CA ARG A 92 -10.77 9.34 -9.58
C ARG A 92 -12.08 8.71 -10.03
N MET A 93 -13.15 8.84 -9.28
CA MET A 93 -14.45 8.24 -9.61
C MET A 93 -14.98 8.70 -10.97
N ASP A 94 -14.78 9.98 -11.34
CA ASP A 94 -15.23 10.52 -12.61
C ASP A 94 -14.58 9.83 -13.84
N ILE A 95 -13.40 9.24 -13.66
CA ILE A 95 -12.68 8.52 -14.69
C ILE A 95 -12.99 7.02 -14.64
N LEU A 96 -13.06 6.47 -13.43
CA LEU A 96 -13.27 5.04 -13.22
C LEU A 96 -14.69 4.59 -13.55
N LEU A 97 -15.71 5.39 -13.22
CA LEU A 97 -17.11 5.05 -13.49
C LEU A 97 -17.41 4.84 -14.97
N PRO A 98 -17.03 5.77 -15.90
CA PRO A 98 -17.17 5.53 -17.34
C PRO A 98 -16.40 4.32 -17.83
N PHE A 99 -15.20 4.05 -17.27
CA PHE A 99 -14.44 2.87 -17.61
C PHE A 99 -15.19 1.57 -17.29
N PHE A 100 -15.74 1.45 -16.09
CA PHE A 100 -16.52 0.28 -15.71
C PHE A 100 -17.83 0.16 -16.51
N SER A 101 -18.47 1.26 -16.87
CA SER A 101 -19.67 1.24 -17.71
C SER A 101 -19.40 0.82 -19.15
N ALA A 102 -18.25 1.20 -19.70
CA ALA A 102 -17.84 0.87 -21.05
C ALA A 102 -17.39 -0.59 -21.23
N PHE A 103 -17.03 -1.29 -20.16
CA PHE A 103 -16.86 -2.75 -20.19
C PHE A 103 -18.10 -3.48 -20.70
N ASN A 104 -19.26 -2.83 -20.66
CA ASN A 104 -20.55 -3.34 -21.15
C ASN A 104 -20.85 -2.98 -22.63
N GLY A 105 -19.84 -2.59 -23.45
CA GLY A 105 -19.99 -2.48 -24.91
C GLY A 105 -19.83 -1.09 -25.53
N GLY A 106 -19.28 -0.11 -24.82
CA GLY A 106 -18.95 1.20 -25.37
C GLY A 106 -17.64 1.19 -26.19
N ALA A 107 -17.62 1.85 -27.34
CA ALA A 107 -16.39 2.09 -28.09
C ALA A 107 -15.53 3.13 -27.33
N TRP A 108 -14.33 2.73 -26.94
CA TRP A 108 -13.35 3.61 -26.31
C TRP A 108 -12.28 4.03 -27.32
N ASP A 109 -11.97 5.31 -27.30
CA ASP A 109 -10.78 5.84 -27.92
C ASP A 109 -9.52 5.32 -27.20
N ASP A 110 -8.46 5.04 -27.94
CA ASP A 110 -7.21 4.50 -27.38
C ASP A 110 -6.62 5.40 -26.28
N ALA A 111 -6.74 6.72 -26.41
CA ALA A 111 -6.30 7.68 -25.41
C ALA A 111 -7.09 7.57 -24.10
N ALA A 112 -8.40 7.39 -24.19
CA ALA A 112 -9.25 7.20 -23.02
C ALA A 112 -8.94 5.88 -22.31
N ARG A 113 -8.68 4.82 -23.08
CA ARG A 113 -8.27 3.52 -22.54
C ARG A 113 -6.94 3.59 -21.80
N GLU A 114 -5.94 4.27 -22.37
CA GLU A 114 -4.65 4.45 -21.70
C GLU A 114 -4.78 5.24 -20.41
N THR A 115 -5.57 6.31 -20.41
CA THR A 115 -5.86 7.11 -19.20
C THR A 115 -6.51 6.26 -18.11
N ALA A 116 -7.48 5.44 -18.47
CA ALA A 116 -8.18 4.57 -17.53
C ALA A 116 -7.26 3.49 -16.94
N VAL A 117 -6.39 2.87 -17.75
CA VAL A 117 -5.40 1.89 -17.28
C VAL A 117 -4.43 2.54 -16.29
N ARG A 118 -3.93 3.74 -16.58
CA ARG A 118 -3.07 4.50 -15.67
C ARG A 118 -3.77 4.82 -14.35
N CYS A 119 -5.04 5.20 -14.42
CA CYS A 119 -5.86 5.47 -13.26
C CYS A 119 -6.12 4.21 -12.42
N LEU A 120 -6.32 3.04 -13.07
CA LEU A 120 -6.45 1.76 -12.39
C LEU A 120 -5.16 1.35 -11.65
N VAL A 121 -4.00 1.57 -12.22
CA VAL A 121 -2.72 1.31 -11.53
C VAL A 121 -2.55 2.26 -10.34
N GLU A 122 -2.84 3.55 -10.56
CA GLU A 122 -2.74 4.58 -9.52
C GLU A 122 -3.62 4.27 -8.30
N THR A 123 -4.85 3.78 -8.51
CA THR A 123 -5.81 3.46 -7.45
C THR A 123 -5.71 2.02 -6.96
N GLY A 124 -5.44 1.08 -7.85
CA GLY A 124 -5.38 -0.35 -7.56
C GLY A 124 -4.19 -0.73 -6.67
N CYS A 125 -3.01 -0.12 -6.91
CA CYS A 125 -1.84 -0.41 -6.10
C CYS A 125 -2.01 0.01 -4.62
N PRO A 126 -2.50 1.21 -4.28
CA PRO A 126 -2.80 1.56 -2.89
C PRO A 126 -3.88 0.68 -2.25
N LEU A 127 -4.92 0.29 -3.00
CA LEU A 127 -5.94 -0.65 -2.48
C LEU A 127 -5.34 -2.02 -2.18
N ALA A 128 -4.50 -2.54 -3.07
CA ALA A 128 -3.77 -3.79 -2.83
C ALA A 128 -2.79 -3.65 -1.65
N ALA A 129 -2.16 -2.47 -1.47
CA ALA A 129 -1.33 -2.18 -0.31
C ALA A 129 -2.12 -2.24 0.99
N VAL A 130 -3.35 -1.69 1.03
CA VAL A 130 -4.26 -1.79 2.20
C VAL A 130 -4.50 -3.25 2.57
N VAL A 131 -4.86 -4.10 1.60
CA VAL A 131 -5.12 -5.52 1.83
C VAL A 131 -3.88 -6.22 2.39
N ASN A 132 -2.72 -5.99 1.79
CA ASN A 132 -1.46 -6.59 2.26
C ASN A 132 -1.07 -6.07 3.65
N SER A 133 -1.24 -4.80 3.95
CA SER A 133 -0.96 -4.22 5.26
C SER A 133 -1.87 -4.80 6.35
N ILE A 134 -3.16 -4.96 6.06
CA ILE A 134 -4.11 -5.61 6.97
C ILE A 134 -3.72 -7.08 7.18
N LEU A 135 -3.43 -7.83 6.13
CA LEU A 135 -2.96 -9.21 6.25
C LEU A 135 -1.66 -9.29 7.06
N GLY A 136 -0.71 -8.37 6.83
CA GLY A 136 0.52 -8.27 7.59
C GLY A 136 0.31 -8.02 9.08
N ALA A 137 -0.74 -7.28 9.44
CA ALA A 137 -1.07 -7.01 10.84
C ALA A 137 -1.67 -8.23 11.58
N PHE A 138 -2.24 -9.21 10.84
CA PHE A 138 -2.73 -10.47 11.42
C PHE A 138 -1.62 -11.50 11.64
N PHE A 139 -0.48 -11.36 10.97
CA PHE A 139 0.66 -12.25 11.09
C PHE A 139 1.79 -11.53 11.81
N ASP A 140 2.37 -12.14 12.82
CA ASP A 140 3.53 -11.56 13.51
C ASP A 140 4.66 -11.29 12.52
N ILE A 141 5.26 -10.11 12.60
CA ILE A 141 6.39 -9.72 11.73
C ILE A 141 7.63 -10.55 12.05
N THR A 142 7.75 -10.99 13.29
CA THR A 142 8.89 -11.78 13.76
C THR A 142 8.44 -12.99 14.56
N VAL A 143 9.09 -14.15 14.33
CA VAL A 143 8.89 -15.36 15.13
C VAL A 143 10.10 -15.56 16.01
N GLU A 144 9.89 -15.79 17.31
CA GLU A 144 10.94 -16.23 18.22
C GLU A 144 11.22 -17.71 17.93
N THR A 145 12.44 -18.03 17.47
CA THR A 145 12.87 -19.42 17.37
C THR A 145 13.36 -19.88 18.73
N GLU A 146 12.63 -20.80 19.37
CA GLU A 146 13.11 -21.56 20.51
C GLU A 146 14.21 -22.54 20.06
N ASP A 147 15.39 -22.03 19.73
CA ASP A 147 16.57 -22.84 19.57
C ASP A 147 17.28 -22.90 20.95
N SER A 148 16.89 -23.82 21.81
CA SER A 148 17.80 -24.33 22.85
C SER A 148 17.12 -25.04 24.04
N VAL A 149 16.33 -26.06 23.81
CA VAL A 149 15.94 -26.95 24.94
C VAL A 149 16.52 -28.35 24.82
N THR A 150 17.41 -28.63 23.86
CA THR A 150 17.92 -29.99 23.63
C THR A 150 19.42 -30.16 23.86
N GLU A 151 20.13 -29.30 24.58
CA GLU A 151 21.56 -29.52 24.82
C GLU A 151 21.94 -29.63 26.32
N ASN A 152 21.03 -30.07 27.18
CA ASN A 152 21.38 -30.48 28.54
C ASN A 152 20.48 -31.61 29.01
N ARG A 153 20.71 -32.80 28.44
CA ARG A 153 20.41 -34.10 29.11
C ARG A 153 21.49 -35.11 28.81
#